data_0ccfbfe1a141eaba8459e03acfb95324
#
_entry.id   0ccfbfe1a141eaba8459e03acfb95324
#
_cell.length_a   1.000
_cell.length_b   1.000
_cell.length_c   1.000
_cell.angle_alpha   90.00
_cell.angle_beta   90.00
_cell.angle_gamma   90.00
#
_symmetry.space_group_name_H-M   'P 1'
#
loop_
_entity.id
_entity.type
_entity.pdbx_description
1 polymer ?
#
loop_
_entity_poly.entity_id
_entity_poly.type
_entity_poly.pdbx_seq_one_letter_code
_entity_poly.pdbx_strand_id
1 'polypeptide(L)'
;MTKEQFLAFSMPYGLKAEFTNTFGEVSIGELDGYYVDGYLFDCCRDEDAKPILHPLTDFRKLNLDVMDEIEIINIIDKVNIIENANFRLVLRLVEEHFDLFGGIDSGDAIDVNTLETNPYK
;
A
#
# COMPACT_ATOMS: atom_id res chain seq x y z
N MET A 1 -1.76 4.86 -10.78
CA MET A 1 -2.66 4.81 -9.59
C MET A 1 -2.20 5.86 -8.59
N THR A 2 -3.14 6.63 -8.07
CA THR A 2 -2.85 7.63 -7.03
C THR A 2 -2.93 7.00 -5.64
N LYS A 3 -2.42 7.72 -4.63
CA LYS A 3 -2.52 7.28 -3.23
C LYS A 3 -3.98 7.07 -2.82
N GLU A 4 -4.86 8.02 -3.18
CA GLU A 4 -6.28 7.94 -2.84
C GLU A 4 -6.95 6.73 -3.49
N GLN A 5 -6.65 6.46 -4.75
CA GLN A 5 -7.18 5.28 -5.45
C GLN A 5 -6.70 3.99 -4.78
N PHE A 6 -5.42 3.94 -4.44
CA PHE A 6 -4.84 2.78 -3.77
C PHE A 6 -5.51 2.54 -2.41
N LEU A 7 -5.67 3.57 -1.61
CA LEU A 7 -6.27 3.45 -0.28
C LEU A 7 -7.72 2.98 -0.37
N ALA A 8 -8.48 3.48 -1.34
CA ALA A 8 -9.86 3.06 -1.55
C ALA A 8 -9.95 1.57 -1.90
N PHE A 9 -9.03 1.07 -2.71
CA PHE A 9 -8.99 -0.35 -3.07
C PHE A 9 -8.53 -1.23 -1.92
N SER A 10 -7.58 -0.76 -1.11
CA SER A 10 -6.88 -1.58 -0.12
C SER A 10 -7.61 -1.68 1.22
N MET A 11 -8.51 -0.73 1.49
CA MET A 11 -9.16 -0.63 2.79
C MET A 11 -9.88 -1.90 3.23
N PRO A 12 -10.64 -2.60 2.35
CA PRO A 12 -11.33 -3.82 2.75
C PRO A 12 -10.42 -4.98 3.15
N TYR A 13 -9.13 -4.88 2.89
CA TYR A 13 -8.19 -5.98 3.08
C TYR A 13 -7.26 -5.80 4.28
N GLY A 14 -7.66 -4.98 5.25
CA GLY A 14 -6.92 -4.84 6.48
C GLY A 14 -5.62 -4.06 6.35
N LEU A 15 -5.59 -3.06 5.48
CA LEU A 15 -4.42 -2.21 5.29
C LEU A 15 -4.03 -1.55 6.61
N LYS A 16 -2.75 -1.66 6.97
CA LYS A 16 -2.19 -0.98 8.14
C LYS A 16 -1.48 0.30 7.70
N ALA A 17 -1.49 1.29 8.57
CA ALA A 17 -0.83 2.56 8.31
C ALA A 17 -0.22 3.13 9.58
N GLU A 18 0.77 3.99 9.39
CA GLU A 18 1.33 4.82 10.47
C GLU A 18 0.59 6.15 10.48
N PHE A 19 0.11 6.53 11.65
CA PHE A 19 -0.61 7.78 11.88
C PHE A 19 0.18 8.66 12.82
N THR A 20 0.24 9.95 12.51
CA THR A 20 0.80 10.97 13.39
C THR A 20 -0.35 11.86 13.86
N ASN A 21 -0.58 11.93 15.17
CA ASN A 21 -1.65 12.76 15.71
C ASN A 21 -1.21 14.23 15.82
N THR A 22 -2.13 15.09 16.28
CA THR A 22 -1.85 16.53 16.41
C THR A 22 -0.76 16.86 17.43
N PHE A 23 -0.43 15.94 18.32
CA PHE A 23 0.64 16.08 19.30
C PHE A 23 1.98 15.52 18.84
N GLY A 24 2.04 15.03 17.59
CA GLY A 24 3.25 14.42 17.05
C GLY A 24 3.49 12.98 17.46
N GLU A 25 2.54 12.37 18.14
CA GLU A 25 2.63 10.95 18.52
C GLU A 25 2.35 10.07 17.32
N VAL A 26 3.14 9.02 17.16
CA VAL A 26 3.05 8.08 16.04
C VAL A 26 2.48 6.77 16.53
N SER A 27 1.51 6.23 15.81
CA SER A 27 0.92 4.93 16.10
C SER A 27 0.66 4.17 14.80
N ILE A 28 0.61 2.84 14.90
CA ILE A 28 0.27 1.96 13.78
C ILE A 28 -1.11 1.37 14.06
N GLY A 29 -1.98 1.46 13.07
CA GLY A 29 -3.32 0.90 13.17
C GLY A 29 -3.88 0.57 11.81
N GLU A 30 -5.04 -0.08 11.81
CA GLU A 30 -5.73 -0.44 10.58
C GLU A 30 -6.48 0.76 10.02
N LEU A 31 -6.38 0.96 8.70
CA LEU A 31 -7.21 1.90 7.98
C LEU A 31 -8.57 1.27 7.77
N ASP A 32 -9.62 1.90 8.26
CA ASP A 32 -10.99 1.41 8.14
C ASP A 32 -11.85 2.30 7.23
N GLY A 33 -13.15 2.02 7.18
CA GLY A 33 -14.06 2.72 6.29
C GLY A 33 -14.19 4.22 6.53
N TYR A 34 -13.77 4.72 7.68
CA TYR A 34 -13.84 6.15 7.97
C TYR A 34 -12.90 6.97 7.12
N TYR A 35 -11.85 6.34 6.61
CA TYR A 35 -10.94 7.03 5.71
C TYR A 35 -11.67 7.65 4.52
N VAL A 36 -12.63 6.95 3.97
CA VAL A 36 -13.39 7.41 2.81
C VAL A 36 -14.15 8.71 3.11
N ASP A 37 -14.64 8.84 4.34
CA ASP A 37 -15.38 10.01 4.78
C ASP A 37 -14.49 11.11 5.36
N GLY A 38 -13.18 10.87 5.45
CA GLY A 38 -12.24 11.82 6.01
C GLY A 38 -12.29 11.97 7.52
N TYR A 39 -13.07 11.18 8.21
CA TYR A 39 -13.22 11.29 9.68
C TYR A 39 -12.03 10.81 10.47
N LEU A 40 -11.21 10.02 9.86
CA LEU A 40 -9.92 9.65 10.46
C LEU A 40 -9.12 10.87 10.88
N PHE A 41 -9.47 12.01 10.35
CA PHE A 41 -8.65 13.20 10.44
C PHE A 41 -9.17 14.26 11.40
N ASP A 42 -10.13 13.91 12.24
CA ASP A 42 -10.42 14.74 13.41
C ASP A 42 -9.21 14.81 14.35
N CYS A 43 -8.43 13.71 14.38
CA CYS A 43 -7.21 13.60 15.20
C CYS A 43 -5.92 13.59 14.38
N CYS A 44 -5.99 13.28 13.09
CA CYS A 44 -4.84 13.25 12.19
C CYS A 44 -5.32 13.53 10.78
N ARG A 45 -4.44 14.02 9.92
CA ARG A 45 -4.77 14.36 8.54
C ARG A 45 -4.46 13.17 7.63
N ASP A 46 -5.15 13.06 6.49
CA ASP A 46 -4.89 11.98 5.54
C ASP A 46 -3.46 12.02 4.99
N GLU A 47 -2.90 13.21 4.83
CA GLU A 47 -1.50 13.40 4.45
C GLU A 47 -0.52 12.88 5.50
N ASP A 48 -0.97 12.74 6.75
CA ASP A 48 -0.16 12.21 7.85
C ASP A 48 -0.28 10.70 7.97
N ALA A 49 -1.22 10.09 7.27
CA ALA A 49 -1.39 8.64 7.25
C ALA A 49 -0.51 8.05 6.15
N LYS A 50 0.43 7.19 6.55
CA LYS A 50 1.32 6.52 5.60
C LYS A 50 1.04 5.04 5.61
N PRO A 51 0.49 4.48 4.52
CA PRO A 51 0.24 3.04 4.48
C PRO A 51 1.54 2.26 4.57
N ILE A 52 1.50 1.14 5.26
CA ILE A 52 2.63 0.22 5.40
C ILE A 52 2.50 -0.83 4.31
N LEU A 53 3.48 -0.88 3.42
CA LEU A 53 3.37 -1.66 2.20
C LEU A 53 4.63 -2.49 1.95
N HIS A 54 4.45 -3.58 1.20
CA HIS A 54 5.57 -4.32 0.64
C HIS A 54 6.03 -3.63 -0.65
N PRO A 55 7.34 -3.42 -0.86
CA PRO A 55 7.81 -2.95 -2.16
C PRO A 55 7.49 -3.98 -3.25
N LEU A 56 7.19 -3.51 -4.46
CA LEU A 56 6.86 -4.42 -5.58
C LEU A 56 7.97 -5.43 -5.85
N THR A 57 9.22 -5.09 -5.56
CA THR A 57 10.36 -6.00 -5.72
C THR A 57 10.25 -7.25 -4.84
N ASP A 58 9.41 -7.23 -3.82
CA ASP A 58 9.16 -8.39 -2.95
C ASP A 58 8.11 -9.36 -3.51
N PHE A 59 7.70 -9.19 -4.76
CA PHE A 59 6.64 -10.00 -5.38
C PHE A 59 6.91 -11.50 -5.35
N ARG A 60 8.17 -11.90 -5.24
CA ARG A 60 8.55 -13.31 -5.18
C ARG A 60 8.12 -14.01 -3.90
N LYS A 61 7.73 -13.25 -2.88
CA LYS A 61 7.11 -13.81 -1.66
C LYS A 61 5.71 -14.33 -1.93
N LEU A 62 5.09 -13.91 -3.04
CA LEU A 62 3.82 -14.44 -3.50
C LEU A 62 4.08 -15.63 -4.42
N ASN A 63 3.21 -16.62 -4.37
CA ASN A 63 3.31 -17.77 -5.24
C ASN A 63 2.55 -17.49 -6.54
N LEU A 64 3.18 -16.70 -7.41
CA LEU A 64 2.61 -16.25 -8.68
C LEU A 64 3.11 -17.14 -9.83
N ASP A 65 2.34 -17.22 -10.92
CA ASP A 65 2.81 -17.88 -12.12
C ASP A 65 3.81 -16.99 -12.89
N VAL A 66 4.46 -17.59 -13.89
CA VAL A 66 5.53 -16.92 -14.64
C VAL A 66 4.99 -15.68 -15.37
N MET A 67 3.78 -15.73 -15.90
CA MET A 67 3.20 -14.61 -16.64
C MET A 67 2.95 -13.42 -15.73
N ASP A 68 2.45 -13.67 -14.51
CA ASP A 68 2.24 -12.62 -13.52
C ASP A 68 3.55 -12.01 -13.05
N GLU A 69 4.58 -12.83 -12.85
CA GLU A 69 5.91 -12.32 -12.49
C GLU A 69 6.49 -11.42 -13.58
N ILE A 70 6.35 -11.81 -14.83
CA ILE A 70 6.81 -11.00 -15.97
C ILE A 70 6.07 -9.67 -16.01
N GLU A 71 4.76 -9.69 -15.77
CA GLU A 71 3.95 -8.48 -15.76
C GLU A 71 4.41 -7.52 -14.66
N ILE A 72 4.70 -8.02 -13.46
CA ILE A 72 5.21 -7.20 -12.37
C ILE A 72 6.59 -6.62 -12.70
N ILE A 73 7.47 -7.42 -13.27
CA ILE A 73 8.80 -6.95 -13.68
C ILE A 73 8.68 -5.81 -14.68
N ASN A 74 7.76 -5.92 -15.64
CA ASN A 74 7.53 -4.87 -16.63
C ASN A 74 7.02 -3.58 -15.97
N ILE A 75 6.23 -3.68 -14.91
CA ILE A 75 5.77 -2.51 -14.16
C ILE A 75 6.94 -1.87 -13.39
N ILE A 76 7.75 -2.68 -12.74
CA ILE A 76 8.94 -2.21 -12.00
C ILE A 76 9.90 -1.49 -12.95
N ASP A 77 10.14 -2.06 -14.12
CA ASP A 77 11.06 -1.50 -15.12
C ASP A 77 10.43 -0.37 -15.95
N LYS A 78 9.19 0.02 -15.63
CA LYS A 78 8.44 1.08 -16.30
C LYS A 78 8.19 0.82 -17.79
N VAL A 79 8.21 -0.44 -18.18
CA VAL A 79 7.82 -0.87 -19.54
C VAL A 79 6.30 -0.84 -19.67
N ASN A 80 5.60 -1.10 -18.56
CA ASN A 80 4.15 -1.04 -18.50
C ASN A 80 3.70 -0.29 -17.25
N ILE A 81 2.43 0.07 -17.17
CA ILE A 81 1.85 0.75 -16.01
C ILE A 81 0.83 -0.17 -15.34
N ILE A 82 0.61 0.05 -14.04
CA ILE A 82 -0.28 -0.80 -13.25
C ILE A 82 -1.72 -0.80 -13.78
N GLU A 83 -2.17 0.31 -14.35
CA GLU A 83 -3.52 0.45 -14.90
C GLU A 83 -3.78 -0.47 -16.09
N ASN A 84 -2.72 -0.91 -16.78
CA ASN A 84 -2.80 -1.82 -17.91
C ASN A 84 -2.58 -3.27 -17.51
N ALA A 85 -2.31 -3.55 -16.25
CA ALA A 85 -2.08 -4.89 -15.76
C ALA A 85 -3.38 -5.68 -15.65
N ASN A 86 -3.25 -7.01 -15.64
CA ASN A 86 -4.38 -7.92 -15.43
C ASN A 86 -5.03 -7.58 -14.08
N PHE A 87 -6.35 -7.39 -14.10
CA PHE A 87 -7.10 -7.01 -12.89
C PHE A 87 -6.92 -8.02 -11.76
N ARG A 88 -6.88 -9.30 -12.06
CA ARG A 88 -6.70 -10.35 -11.04
C ARG A 88 -5.35 -10.22 -10.34
N LEU A 89 -4.31 -9.87 -11.09
CA LEU A 89 -3.00 -9.61 -10.51
C LEU A 89 -3.01 -8.36 -9.65
N VAL A 90 -3.60 -7.28 -10.15
CA VAL A 90 -3.72 -6.03 -9.38
C VAL A 90 -4.45 -6.28 -8.07
N LEU A 91 -5.57 -6.99 -8.12
CA LEU A 91 -6.34 -7.32 -6.93
C LEU A 91 -5.52 -8.14 -5.93
N ARG A 92 -4.76 -9.12 -6.40
CA ARG A 92 -3.90 -9.94 -5.55
C ARG A 92 -2.84 -9.08 -4.86
N LEU A 93 -2.23 -8.15 -5.58
CA LEU A 93 -1.23 -7.24 -5.01
C LEU A 93 -1.84 -6.29 -3.99
N VAL A 94 -3.05 -5.80 -4.23
CA VAL A 94 -3.78 -4.97 -3.28
C VAL A 94 -4.08 -5.75 -2.00
N GLU A 95 -4.59 -6.96 -2.12
CA GLU A 95 -4.93 -7.83 -0.97
C GLU A 95 -3.71 -8.13 -0.11
N GLU A 96 -2.55 -8.24 -0.71
CA GLU A 96 -1.29 -8.56 -0.02
C GLU A 96 -0.49 -7.31 0.35
N HIS A 97 -1.06 -6.13 0.19
CA HIS A 97 -0.51 -4.85 0.62
C HIS A 97 0.80 -4.46 -0.07
N PHE A 98 0.84 -4.58 -1.39
CA PHE A 98 1.99 -4.14 -2.20
C PHE A 98 1.83 -2.70 -2.64
N ASP A 99 2.96 -2.00 -2.80
CA ASP A 99 2.99 -0.59 -3.20
C ASP A 99 2.71 -0.44 -4.69
N LEU A 100 1.48 -0.08 -5.04
CA LEU A 100 1.06 0.09 -6.43
C LEU A 100 1.06 1.55 -6.90
N PHE A 101 1.35 2.49 -6.02
CA PHE A 101 1.34 3.92 -6.38
C PHE A 101 2.71 4.59 -6.25
N GLY A 102 3.76 3.81 -5.95
CA GLY A 102 5.11 4.36 -5.80
C GLY A 102 5.32 5.13 -4.50
N GLY A 103 4.49 4.88 -3.48
CA GLY A 103 4.50 5.64 -2.24
C GLY A 103 5.75 5.46 -1.42
N ILE A 104 6.38 4.28 -1.47
CA ILE A 104 7.63 4.04 -0.73
C ILE A 104 8.73 4.96 -1.26
N ASP A 105 8.88 5.04 -2.57
CA ASP A 105 9.91 5.88 -3.20
C ASP A 105 9.63 7.37 -3.00
N SER A 106 8.37 7.78 -2.99
CA SER A 106 7.99 9.18 -2.83
C SER A 106 7.96 9.64 -1.37
N GLY A 107 8.04 8.71 -0.42
CA GLY A 107 7.92 9.01 1.01
C GLY A 107 6.48 9.04 1.53
N ASP A 108 5.50 8.67 0.71
CA ASP A 108 4.08 8.65 1.08
C ASP A 108 3.63 7.33 1.67
N ALA A 109 4.50 6.34 1.68
CA ALA A 109 4.25 5.01 2.26
C ALA A 109 5.48 4.52 3.00
N ILE A 110 5.29 3.54 3.88
CA ILE A 110 6.36 2.95 4.67
C ILE A 110 6.65 1.56 4.13
N ASP A 111 7.93 1.27 3.88
CA ASP A 111 8.39 -0.06 3.52
C ASP A 111 8.31 -0.95 4.77
N VAL A 112 7.51 -2.01 4.70
CA VAL A 112 7.32 -2.95 5.81
C VAL A 112 8.65 -3.53 6.30
N ASN A 113 9.64 -3.64 5.43
CA ASN A 113 10.96 -4.20 5.76
C ASN A 113 11.78 -3.27 6.66
N THR A 114 11.40 -2.01 6.79
CA THR A 114 12.09 -1.06 7.68
C THR A 114 11.57 -1.11 9.12
N LEU A 115 10.48 -1.82 9.36
CA LEU A 115 9.89 -1.95 10.68
C LEU A 115 10.49 -3.15 11.44
N GLU A 116 10.63 -3.01 12.75
CA GLU A 116 11.11 -4.11 13.60
C GLU A 116 10.16 -5.30 13.57
N THR A 117 8.85 -5.02 13.53
CA THR A 117 7.81 -6.04 13.50
C THR A 117 6.88 -5.77 12.33
N ASN A 118 6.61 -6.80 11.54
CA ASN A 118 5.64 -6.69 10.45
C ASN A 118 4.22 -6.69 11.04
N PRO A 119 3.45 -5.59 10.88
CA PRO A 119 2.11 -5.48 11.48
C PRO A 119 1.07 -6.39 10.83
N TYR A 120 1.41 -7.03 9.70
CA TYR A 120 0.52 -7.96 9.01
C TYR A 120 0.69 -9.41 9.46
N LYS A 121 1.60 -9.67 10.37
CA LYS A 121 1.83 -11.02 10.90
C LYS A 121 1.28 -11.16 12.31
#